data_bfe86ccddd478a01765b107969e305f4
#
_entry.id   bfe86ccddd478a01765b107969e305f4
#
_cell.length_a   1.000
_cell.length_b   1.000
_cell.length_c   1.000
_cell.angle_alpha   90.00
_cell.angle_beta   90.00
_cell.angle_gamma   90.00
#
_symmetry.space_group_name_H-M   'P 1'
#
loop_
_entity.id
_entity.type
_entity.pdbx_description
1 polymer ?
#
loop_
_entity_poly.entity_id
_entity_poly.type
_entity_poly.pdbx_seq_one_letter_code
_entity_poly.pdbx_strand_id
1 'polypeptide(L)'
;MFNRQIPQLFIFLLTSTCTSRISTRMIPFRIAFQPGISLYEQVVYAAKKAMICGQMRPGDPFPSVRALSKELKINPNTAHKVVTYLVNEGLLEVNPGLGTVVAARPPSTDGERTRLLQTELEHLVVEAKRLGMPLSDVEEALAEHWKRLDATGERSKP
;
A
#
# COMPACT_ATOMS: atom_id res chain seq x y z
N MET A 1 32.04 15.16 17.75
CA MET A 1 30.90 16.08 17.61
C MET A 1 30.63 16.25 16.12
N PHE A 2 29.80 15.41 15.52
CA PHE A 2 29.29 15.59 14.14
C PHE A 2 27.78 15.46 14.20
N ASN A 3 27.14 16.62 14.32
CA ASN A 3 25.68 16.75 14.27
C ASN A 3 25.24 16.60 12.81
N ARG A 4 24.88 15.40 12.37
CA ARG A 4 24.21 15.20 11.08
C ARG A 4 22.72 15.38 11.28
N GLN A 5 22.33 16.60 11.12
CA GLN A 5 20.95 17.02 10.92
C GLN A 5 20.40 16.29 9.69
N ILE A 6 19.55 15.31 9.91
CA ILE A 6 18.77 14.65 8.85
C ILE A 6 17.92 15.76 8.23
N PRO A 7 17.98 15.98 6.90
CA PRO A 7 17.20 17.06 6.32
C PRO A 7 15.71 16.78 6.52
N GLN A 8 15.06 17.63 7.26
CA GLN A 8 13.61 17.66 7.55
C GLN A 8 12.73 17.58 6.28
N LEU A 9 13.30 17.81 5.12
CA LEU A 9 12.60 17.80 3.83
C LEU A 9 12.17 16.40 3.38
N PHE A 10 12.84 15.33 3.85
CA PHE A 10 12.52 13.98 3.43
C PHE A 10 11.35 13.36 4.23
N ILE A 11 11.12 13.87 5.44
CA ILE A 11 10.01 13.42 6.30
C ILE A 11 8.68 14.04 5.85
N PHE A 12 8.70 15.22 5.22
CA PHE A 12 7.48 15.95 4.84
C PHE A 12 6.76 15.34 3.63
N LEU A 13 7.44 14.56 2.80
CA LEU A 13 6.84 13.92 1.62
C LEU A 13 6.12 12.59 1.92
N LEU A 14 6.30 12.03 3.13
CA LEU A 14 5.69 10.77 3.55
C LEU A 14 4.50 10.94 4.51
N THR A 15 4.20 12.17 4.95
CA THR A 15 3.02 12.46 5.77
C THR A 15 1.76 12.66 4.94
N SER A 16 1.47 11.74 4.02
CA SER A 16 0.12 11.67 3.47
C SER A 16 -0.77 11.04 4.53
N THR A 17 -1.19 11.88 5.45
CA THR A 17 -2.18 11.61 6.50
C THR A 17 -3.38 10.91 5.88
N CYS A 18 -3.65 9.69 6.33
CA CYS A 18 -4.87 8.95 6.07
C CYS A 18 -6.03 9.66 6.78
N THR A 19 -6.40 10.84 6.29
CA THR A 19 -7.50 11.63 6.86
C THR A 19 -8.79 11.16 6.22
N SER A 20 -9.61 10.49 7.02
CA SER A 20 -11.00 10.15 6.72
C SER A 20 -11.77 11.41 6.36
N ARG A 21 -11.98 11.64 5.07
CA ARG A 21 -13.11 12.43 4.56
C ARG A 21 -13.78 11.57 3.50
N ILE A 22 -15.03 11.24 3.76
CA ILE A 22 -15.98 10.77 2.76
C ILE A 22 -16.04 11.86 1.68
N SER A 23 -15.17 11.73 0.71
CA SER A 23 -15.17 12.55 -0.49
C SER A 23 -15.78 11.71 -1.58
N THR A 24 -16.70 12.28 -2.32
CA THR A 24 -17.38 11.76 -3.54
C THR A 24 -16.40 11.30 -4.64
N ARG A 25 -15.24 10.80 -4.29
CA ARG A 25 -14.25 10.23 -5.20
C ARG A 25 -14.58 8.77 -5.42
N MET A 26 -14.73 8.38 -6.68
CA MET A 26 -15.00 6.99 -7.10
C MET A 26 -13.87 6.02 -6.70
N ILE A 27 -12.70 6.51 -6.27
CA ILE A 27 -11.56 5.70 -5.80
C ILE A 27 -11.31 6.01 -4.32
N PRO A 28 -11.33 4.99 -3.43
CA PRO A 28 -11.21 5.16 -1.98
C PRO A 28 -9.77 5.37 -1.49
N PHE A 29 -8.79 5.40 -2.39
CA PHE A 29 -7.37 5.62 -2.05
C PHE A 29 -6.73 6.72 -2.89
N ARG A 30 -5.63 7.29 -2.39
CA ARG A 30 -4.84 8.30 -3.08
C ARG A 30 -3.50 7.73 -3.51
N ILE A 31 -3.02 8.16 -4.66
CA ILE A 31 -1.70 7.82 -5.16
C ILE A 31 -0.92 9.12 -5.32
N ALA A 32 0.24 9.19 -4.68
CA ALA A 32 1.25 10.20 -4.97
C ALA A 32 2.23 9.56 -5.95
N PHE A 33 2.14 9.91 -7.22
CA PHE A 33 3.00 9.34 -8.24
C PHE A 33 4.46 9.70 -8.00
N GLN A 34 5.30 8.66 -7.92
CA GLN A 34 6.74 8.79 -7.74
C GLN A 34 7.44 8.47 -9.06
N PRO A 35 8.36 9.34 -9.53
CA PRO A 35 9.18 9.02 -10.69
C PRO A 35 10.09 7.83 -10.41
N GLY A 36 10.33 6.99 -11.44
CA GLY A 36 11.18 5.80 -11.31
C GLY A 36 10.49 4.51 -10.85
N ILE A 37 9.26 4.59 -10.35
CA ILE A 37 8.46 3.41 -9.99
C ILE A 37 7.33 3.26 -11.01
N SER A 38 7.06 2.03 -11.45
CA SER A 38 6.00 1.80 -12.42
C SER A 38 4.61 2.19 -11.87
N LEU A 39 3.76 2.77 -12.72
CA LEU A 39 2.39 3.14 -12.34
C LEU A 39 1.61 1.94 -11.81
N TYR A 40 1.84 0.77 -12.39
CA TYR A 40 1.24 -0.48 -11.96
C TYR A 40 1.55 -0.79 -10.49
N GLU A 41 2.84 -0.77 -10.12
CA GLU A 41 3.30 -1.06 -8.75
C GLU A 41 2.74 -0.05 -7.75
N GLN A 42 2.73 1.23 -8.11
CA GLN A 42 2.21 2.29 -7.26
C GLN A 42 0.71 2.12 -6.98
N VAL A 43 -0.08 1.75 -8.00
CA VAL A 43 -1.53 1.51 -7.85
C VAL A 43 -1.78 0.26 -7.00
N VAL A 44 -1.06 -0.83 -7.26
CA VAL A 44 -1.14 -2.06 -6.45
C VAL A 44 -0.83 -1.78 -4.99
N TYR A 45 0.27 -1.07 -4.73
CA TYR A 45 0.67 -0.70 -3.36
C TYR A 45 -0.38 0.16 -2.66
N ALA A 46 -0.91 1.19 -3.35
CA ALA A 46 -1.93 2.08 -2.78
C ALA A 46 -3.22 1.32 -2.44
N ALA A 47 -3.64 0.38 -3.29
CA ALA A 47 -4.80 -0.46 -3.04
C ALA A 47 -4.57 -1.39 -1.84
N LYS A 48 -3.43 -2.10 -1.78
CA LYS A 48 -3.05 -2.95 -0.63
C LYS A 48 -3.02 -2.14 0.67
N LYS A 49 -2.42 -0.95 0.64
CA LYS A 49 -2.36 -0.06 1.80
C LYS A 49 -3.75 0.37 2.27
N ALA A 50 -4.66 0.73 1.35
CA ALA A 50 -6.02 1.10 1.69
C ALA A 50 -6.80 -0.02 2.38
N MET A 51 -6.61 -1.27 1.95
CA MET A 51 -7.20 -2.45 2.58
C MET A 51 -6.64 -2.70 3.98
N ILE A 52 -5.31 -2.63 4.15
CA ILE A 52 -4.64 -2.82 5.44
C ILE A 52 -5.03 -1.74 6.43
N CYS A 53 -5.08 -0.47 5.98
CA CYS A 53 -5.49 0.67 6.80
C CYS A 53 -7.00 0.74 7.05
N GLY A 54 -7.80 -0.24 6.63
CA GLY A 54 -9.24 -0.28 6.84
C GLY A 54 -10.04 0.80 6.09
N GLN A 55 -9.43 1.49 5.13
CA GLN A 55 -10.15 2.43 4.24
C GLN A 55 -11.08 1.68 3.29
N MET A 56 -10.72 0.43 2.97
CA MET A 56 -11.54 -0.52 2.25
C MET A 56 -11.70 -1.77 3.11
N ARG A 57 -12.93 -2.13 3.40
CA ARG A 57 -13.28 -3.28 4.23
C ARG A 57 -13.65 -4.48 3.35
N PRO A 58 -13.55 -5.71 3.86
CA PRO A 58 -14.11 -6.87 3.20
C PRO A 58 -15.59 -6.63 2.81
N GLY A 59 -15.93 -6.94 1.57
CA GLY A 59 -17.25 -6.69 1.00
C GLY A 59 -17.44 -5.31 0.36
N ASP A 60 -16.55 -4.34 0.60
CA ASP A 60 -16.64 -3.04 -0.06
C ASP A 60 -16.40 -3.17 -1.57
N PRO A 61 -17.16 -2.42 -2.41
CA PRO A 61 -16.97 -2.45 -3.85
C PRO A 61 -15.62 -1.86 -4.24
N PHE A 62 -14.86 -2.60 -5.05
CA PHE A 62 -13.61 -2.10 -5.63
C PHE A 62 -13.91 -1.37 -6.96
N PRO A 63 -13.22 -0.26 -7.26
CA PRO A 63 -13.42 0.48 -8.49
C PRO A 63 -13.22 -0.38 -9.73
N SER A 64 -14.10 -0.26 -10.71
CA SER A 64 -13.97 -0.97 -11.98
C SER A 64 -12.72 -0.53 -12.74
N VAL A 65 -12.22 -1.36 -13.65
CA VAL A 65 -11.09 -1.04 -14.55
C VAL A 65 -11.29 0.32 -15.24
N ARG A 66 -12.52 0.60 -15.68
CA ARG A 66 -12.87 1.87 -16.33
C ARG A 66 -12.79 3.05 -15.35
N ALA A 67 -13.25 2.87 -14.12
CA ALA A 67 -13.19 3.90 -13.09
C ALA A 67 -11.72 4.17 -12.69
N LEU A 68 -10.91 3.13 -12.45
CA LEU A 68 -9.49 3.25 -12.17
C LEU A 68 -8.74 3.99 -13.28
N SER A 69 -8.96 3.59 -14.54
CA SER A 69 -8.30 4.22 -15.69
C SER A 69 -8.65 5.70 -15.80
N LYS A 70 -9.93 6.05 -15.64
CA LYS A 70 -10.42 7.43 -15.74
C LYS A 70 -9.90 8.32 -14.62
N GLU A 71 -10.03 7.87 -13.37
CA GLU A 71 -9.70 8.66 -12.19
C GLU A 71 -8.19 8.83 -12.00
N LEU A 72 -7.43 7.77 -12.26
CA LEU A 72 -5.97 7.80 -12.13
C LEU A 72 -5.26 8.25 -13.41
N LYS A 73 -6.00 8.45 -14.51
CA LYS A 73 -5.47 8.80 -15.84
C LYS A 73 -4.38 7.81 -16.31
N ILE A 74 -4.61 6.53 -16.06
CA ILE A 74 -3.72 5.43 -16.47
C ILE A 74 -4.32 4.66 -17.64
N ASN A 75 -3.46 3.93 -18.37
CA ASN A 75 -3.91 3.09 -19.45
C ASN A 75 -4.89 2.00 -18.94
N PRO A 76 -6.02 1.72 -19.64
CA PRO A 76 -6.97 0.66 -19.26
C PRO A 76 -6.32 -0.71 -19.09
N ASN A 77 -5.30 -1.03 -19.90
CA ASN A 77 -4.56 -2.28 -19.75
C ASN A 77 -3.78 -2.34 -18.42
N THR A 78 -3.23 -1.21 -17.98
CA THR A 78 -2.56 -1.12 -16.66
C THR A 78 -3.58 -1.30 -15.55
N ALA A 79 -4.72 -0.63 -15.63
CA ALA A 79 -5.80 -0.80 -14.66
C ALA A 79 -6.31 -2.25 -14.61
N HIS A 80 -6.47 -2.90 -15.77
CA HIS A 80 -6.85 -4.32 -15.85
C HIS A 80 -5.81 -5.23 -15.16
N LYS A 81 -4.52 -5.02 -15.45
CA LYS A 81 -3.43 -5.79 -14.81
C LYS A 81 -3.45 -5.65 -13.28
N VAL A 82 -3.71 -4.43 -12.76
CA VAL A 82 -3.84 -4.19 -11.32
C VAL A 82 -4.97 -5.02 -10.72
N VAL A 83 -6.18 -4.94 -11.31
CA VAL A 83 -7.33 -5.70 -10.80
C VAL A 83 -7.07 -7.21 -10.86
N THR A 84 -6.56 -7.70 -11.98
CA THR A 84 -6.23 -9.13 -12.15
C THR A 84 -5.20 -9.59 -11.10
N TYR A 85 -4.16 -8.79 -10.86
CA TYR A 85 -3.16 -9.10 -9.85
C TYR A 85 -3.77 -9.19 -8.45
N LEU A 86 -4.59 -8.21 -8.05
CA LEU A 86 -5.23 -8.20 -6.73
C LEU A 86 -6.23 -9.35 -6.54
N VAL A 87 -6.91 -9.79 -7.63
CA VAL A 87 -7.76 -10.99 -7.61
C VAL A 87 -6.92 -12.26 -7.44
N ASN A 88 -5.81 -12.39 -8.17
CA ASN A 88 -4.91 -13.54 -8.07
C ASN A 88 -4.25 -13.66 -6.67
N GLU A 89 -3.99 -12.52 -6.02
CA GLU A 89 -3.49 -12.46 -4.64
C GLU A 89 -4.60 -12.73 -3.59
N GLY A 90 -5.85 -12.96 -4.03
CA GLY A 90 -6.98 -13.18 -3.13
C GLY A 90 -7.38 -11.95 -2.30
N LEU A 91 -6.95 -10.75 -2.72
CA LEU A 91 -7.33 -9.48 -2.06
C LEU A 91 -8.65 -8.92 -2.58
N LEU A 92 -9.02 -9.33 -3.78
CA LEU A 92 -10.29 -9.01 -4.42
C LEU A 92 -10.96 -10.30 -4.90
N GLU A 93 -12.28 -10.28 -4.91
CA GLU A 93 -13.11 -11.33 -5.50
C GLU A 93 -14.11 -10.74 -6.50
N VAL A 94 -14.45 -11.51 -7.52
CA VAL A 94 -15.41 -11.11 -8.55
C VAL A 94 -16.76 -11.74 -8.22
N ASN A 95 -17.72 -10.91 -7.85
CA ASN A 95 -19.09 -11.36 -7.54
C ASN A 95 -20.04 -11.07 -8.70
N PRO A 96 -20.70 -12.10 -9.25
CA PRO A 96 -21.69 -11.91 -10.31
C PRO A 96 -22.77 -10.91 -9.89
N GLY A 97 -22.98 -9.87 -10.68
CA GLY A 97 -23.97 -8.82 -10.42
C GLY A 97 -23.53 -7.68 -9.53
N LEU A 98 -22.55 -7.87 -8.65
CA LEU A 98 -21.99 -6.83 -7.77
C LEU A 98 -20.66 -6.25 -8.29
N GLY A 99 -19.98 -6.96 -9.20
CA GLY A 99 -18.68 -6.58 -9.70
C GLY A 99 -17.54 -7.09 -8.83
N THR A 100 -16.45 -6.33 -8.75
CA THR A 100 -15.27 -6.68 -7.94
C THR A 100 -15.42 -6.07 -6.55
N VAL A 101 -15.23 -6.88 -5.52
CA VAL A 101 -15.30 -6.46 -4.11
C VAL A 101 -14.01 -6.84 -3.38
N VAL A 102 -13.75 -6.19 -2.25
CA VAL A 102 -12.63 -6.57 -1.37
C VAL A 102 -12.93 -7.92 -0.72
N ALA A 103 -12.03 -8.87 -0.89
CA ALA A 103 -12.17 -10.21 -0.31
C ALA A 103 -11.96 -10.18 1.21
N ALA A 104 -12.56 -11.15 1.90
CA ALA A 104 -12.14 -11.44 3.27
C ALA A 104 -10.67 -11.85 3.23
N ARG A 105 -9.85 -11.25 4.13
CA ARG A 105 -8.40 -11.53 4.12
C ARG A 105 -8.15 -13.03 4.27
N PRO A 106 -7.61 -13.70 3.26
CA PRO A 106 -7.25 -15.10 3.40
C PRO A 106 -6.15 -15.24 4.44
N PRO A 107 -6.10 -16.35 5.19
CA PRO A 107 -4.97 -16.61 6.07
C PRO A 107 -3.69 -16.65 5.21
N SER A 108 -2.65 -15.94 5.66
CA SER A 108 -1.35 -15.97 4.97
C SER A 108 -0.75 -17.36 5.02
N THR A 109 -0.17 -17.81 3.94
CA THR A 109 0.55 -19.08 3.87
C THR A 109 1.95 -18.93 4.50
N ASP A 110 2.51 -20.05 4.99
CA ASP A 110 3.88 -20.04 5.52
C ASP A 110 4.90 -19.66 4.44
N GLY A 111 4.63 -20.01 3.18
CA GLY A 111 5.46 -19.61 2.04
C GLY A 111 5.50 -18.09 1.81
N GLU A 112 4.36 -17.42 1.94
CA GLU A 112 4.31 -15.95 1.82
C GLU A 112 5.07 -15.26 2.95
N ARG A 113 4.94 -15.76 4.18
CA ARG A 113 5.68 -15.25 5.34
C ARG A 113 7.19 -15.45 5.17
N THR A 114 7.59 -16.65 4.74
CA THR A 114 9.00 -16.99 4.49
C THR A 114 9.57 -16.09 3.41
N ARG A 115 8.87 -15.90 2.29
CA ARG A 115 9.32 -15.00 1.22
C ARG A 115 9.51 -13.58 1.72
N LEU A 116 8.56 -13.04 2.49
CA LEU A 116 8.66 -11.68 3.03
C LEU A 116 9.90 -11.53 3.93
N LEU A 117 10.13 -12.49 4.83
CA LEU A 117 11.21 -12.40 5.81
C LEU A 117 12.59 -12.76 5.23
N GLN A 118 12.67 -13.66 4.25
CA GLN A 118 13.95 -14.09 3.70
C GLN A 118 14.37 -13.31 2.46
N THR A 119 13.43 -12.86 1.63
CA THR A 119 13.75 -12.18 0.37
C THR A 119 13.59 -10.67 0.47
N GLU A 120 12.40 -10.20 0.82
CA GLU A 120 12.12 -8.76 0.81
C GLU A 120 12.87 -8.03 1.92
N LEU A 121 12.95 -8.63 3.11
CA LEU A 121 13.72 -8.07 4.21
C LEU A 121 15.22 -8.09 3.92
N GLU A 122 15.75 -9.13 3.28
CA GLU A 122 17.16 -9.19 2.86
C GLU A 122 17.49 -8.04 1.90
N HIS A 123 16.63 -7.78 0.91
CA HIS A 123 16.80 -6.64 0.00
C HIS A 123 16.90 -5.31 0.75
N LEU A 124 16.01 -5.10 1.75
CA LEU A 124 16.06 -3.90 2.59
C LEU A 124 17.38 -3.80 3.35
N VAL A 125 17.86 -4.90 3.94
CA VAL A 125 19.12 -4.93 4.69
C VAL A 125 20.32 -4.65 3.80
N VAL A 126 20.35 -5.19 2.58
CA VAL A 126 21.40 -4.92 1.59
C VAL A 126 21.46 -3.43 1.25
N GLU A 127 20.30 -2.81 0.97
CA GLU A 127 20.25 -1.38 0.65
C GLU A 127 20.63 -0.51 1.86
N ALA A 128 20.18 -0.84 3.06
CA ALA A 128 20.56 -0.13 4.27
C ALA A 128 22.08 -0.18 4.49
N LYS A 129 22.70 -1.34 4.33
CA LYS A 129 24.16 -1.50 4.43
C LYS A 129 24.90 -0.73 3.34
N ARG A 130 24.40 -0.73 2.10
CA ARG A 130 24.96 0.05 1.00
C ARG A 130 24.96 1.55 1.30
N LEU A 131 23.92 2.04 1.99
CA LEU A 131 23.78 3.43 2.40
C LEU A 131 24.54 3.76 3.70
N GLY A 132 25.19 2.78 4.35
CA GLY A 132 25.90 2.95 5.61
C GLY A 132 24.97 3.24 6.81
N MET A 133 23.72 2.82 6.74
CA MET A 133 22.76 2.99 7.84
C MET A 133 23.05 1.99 8.97
N PRO A 134 23.05 2.42 10.23
CA PRO A 134 23.11 1.51 11.37
C PRO A 134 21.77 0.75 11.52
N LEU A 135 21.82 -0.43 12.11
CA LEU A 135 20.64 -1.27 12.35
C LEU A 135 19.56 -0.54 13.15
N SER A 136 19.96 0.24 14.15
CA SER A 136 19.04 1.02 15.00
C SER A 136 18.09 1.92 14.21
N ASP A 137 18.62 2.59 13.18
CA ASP A 137 17.83 3.51 12.37
C ASP A 137 16.81 2.76 11.52
N VAL A 138 17.16 1.56 11.05
CA VAL A 138 16.25 0.69 10.30
C VAL A 138 15.14 0.14 11.21
N GLU A 139 15.49 -0.28 12.43
CA GLU A 139 14.53 -0.77 13.43
C GLU A 139 13.57 0.33 13.87
N GLU A 140 14.06 1.54 14.13
CA GLU A 140 13.23 2.69 14.49
C GLU A 140 12.25 3.04 13.37
N ALA A 141 12.74 3.15 12.14
CA ALA A 141 11.89 3.42 10.97
C ALA A 141 10.83 2.33 10.76
N LEU A 142 11.20 1.06 10.92
CA LEU A 142 10.26 -0.06 10.82
C LEU A 142 9.16 0.03 11.89
N ALA A 143 9.53 0.31 13.13
CA ALA A 143 8.58 0.46 14.23
C ALA A 143 7.63 1.64 14.03
N GLU A 144 8.13 2.77 13.51
CA GLU A 144 7.29 3.93 13.17
C GLU A 144 6.30 3.62 12.04
N HIS A 145 6.77 2.96 10.98
CA HIS A 145 5.89 2.55 9.88
C HIS A 145 4.80 1.60 10.36
N TRP A 146 5.15 0.66 11.22
CA TRP A 146 4.21 -0.29 11.80
C TRP A 146 3.12 0.41 12.60
N LYS A 147 3.50 1.23 13.57
CA LYS A 147 2.56 2.00 14.40
C LYS A 147 1.64 2.90 13.56
N ARG A 148 2.17 3.53 12.52
CA ARG A 148 1.39 4.41 11.65
C ARG A 148 0.32 3.65 10.86
N LEU A 149 0.60 2.44 10.43
CA LEU A 149 -0.37 1.60 9.71
C LEU A 149 -1.45 1.06 10.66
N ASP A 150 -1.08 0.67 11.90
CA ASP A 150 -2.03 0.20 12.91
C ASP A 150 -2.97 1.32 13.37
N ALA A 151 -2.45 2.50 13.67
CA ALA A 151 -3.25 3.65 14.13
C ALA A 151 -4.32 4.08 13.13
N THR A 152 -4.15 3.72 11.86
CA THR A 152 -5.14 3.99 10.82
C THR A 152 -6.24 2.93 10.79
N GLY A 153 -5.92 1.68 11.15
CA GLY A 153 -6.88 0.57 11.24
C GLY A 153 -7.87 0.69 12.43
N GLU A 154 -7.41 1.21 13.56
CA GLU A 154 -8.24 1.35 14.77
C GLU A 154 -9.33 2.42 14.65
N ARG A 155 -9.12 3.47 13.86
CA ARG A 155 -10.13 4.53 13.61
C ARG A 155 -11.32 4.08 12.76
N SER A 156 -11.31 2.87 12.26
CA SER A 156 -12.38 2.28 11.43
C SER A 156 -13.23 1.26 12.18
N LYS A 157 -13.03 1.10 13.51
CA LYS A 157 -13.93 0.31 14.34
C LYS A 157 -15.17 1.15 14.71
N PRO A 158 -16.40 0.63 14.47
CA PRO A 158 -17.64 1.30 14.85
C PRO A 158 -17.79 1.43 16.35
#